data_f5e102d14a15cd93ccce92a6ae19a5b6
#
_entry.id   f5e102d14a15cd93ccce92a6ae19a5b6
#
_cell.length_a   1.000
_cell.length_b   1.000
_cell.length_c   1.000
_cell.angle_alpha   90.00
_cell.angle_beta   90.00
_cell.angle_gamma   90.00
#
_symmetry.space_group_name_H-M   'P 1'
#
loop_
_entity.id
_entity.type
_entity.pdbx_description
1 polymer ?
#
loop_
_entity_poly.entity_id
_entity_poly.type
_entity_poly.pdbx_seq_one_letter_code
_entity_poly.pdbx_strand_id
1 'polypeptide(L)'
;MSFIIRCLACLAWFGFLGGLACVHAQERRQNEPGKFDFYVLSLSWSPSFCAANAERGVDRSDPQCGPRPFSFVVHGMWPQYEKGFPEFCQVPSPRLARNTVSSMLDLMPSPRLVYHEWDRHGTCSGLSAGAFFDTVRKARAVVKIPPQYIDLRSPLTVTPDEVEDAFVKANPGLTRDGIAVTCGGRRLDEVRICLSRDLQFRDCAETNRRSCRRDRLVMPPVRGG
;
A
#
# COMPACT_ATOMS: atom_id res chain seq x y z
N MET A 1 64.47 -24.33 -40.90
CA MET A 1 64.72 -22.85 -41.05
C MET A 1 63.42 -22.11 -40.73
N SER A 2 63.46 -21.41 -39.64
CA SER A 2 62.86 -20.11 -39.31
C SER A 2 61.31 -20.06 -39.26
N PHE A 3 60.75 -20.11 -38.04
CA PHE A 3 60.31 -19.01 -37.16
C PHE A 3 59.35 -18.03 -37.80
N ILE A 4 58.11 -17.97 -37.31
CA ILE A 4 57.62 -16.87 -36.45
C ILE A 4 56.26 -17.25 -35.89
N ILE A 5 56.23 -17.44 -34.55
CA ILE A 5 55.02 -17.44 -33.71
C ILE A 5 54.76 -15.96 -33.37
N ARG A 6 53.57 -15.47 -33.62
CA ARG A 6 53.12 -14.18 -33.07
C ARG A 6 51.89 -14.38 -32.18
N CYS A 7 52.10 -14.05 -30.92
CA CYS A 7 51.08 -13.88 -29.90
C CYS A 7 50.00 -12.88 -30.32
N LEU A 8 48.75 -13.28 -30.12
CA LEU A 8 47.62 -12.37 -30.02
C LEU A 8 46.71 -12.94 -28.92
N ALA A 9 47.01 -12.59 -27.68
CA ALA A 9 46.15 -12.79 -26.55
C ALA A 9 46.36 -11.62 -25.61
N CYS A 10 45.47 -10.63 -25.70
CA CYS A 10 45.21 -9.60 -24.65
C CYS A 10 44.26 -8.55 -25.20
N LEU A 11 42.96 -8.83 -25.20
CA LEU A 11 41.91 -7.79 -25.30
C LEU A 11 40.54 -8.43 -25.11
N ALA A 12 40.20 -8.81 -23.89
CA ALA A 12 38.81 -9.10 -23.51
C ALA A 12 38.63 -9.19 -21.97
N TRP A 13 38.98 -8.13 -21.24
CA TRP A 13 38.71 -8.10 -19.79
C TRP A 13 38.40 -6.70 -19.23
N PHE A 14 37.61 -5.89 -19.94
CA PHE A 14 37.20 -4.56 -19.41
C PHE A 14 35.70 -4.27 -19.49
N GLY A 15 34.85 -5.28 -19.74
CA GLY A 15 33.40 -5.06 -19.95
C GLY A 15 32.46 -5.39 -18.78
N PHE A 16 32.93 -5.90 -17.63
CA PHE A 16 32.00 -6.49 -16.65
C PHE A 16 31.90 -5.77 -15.28
N LEU A 17 32.63 -4.69 -15.04
CA LEU A 17 32.62 -3.99 -13.75
C LEU A 17 31.68 -2.80 -13.64
N GLY A 18 31.09 -2.35 -14.76
CA GLY A 18 30.20 -1.17 -14.75
C GLY A 18 28.75 -1.45 -14.32
N GLY A 19 28.27 -2.70 -14.46
CA GLY A 19 26.87 -3.05 -14.23
C GLY A 19 26.49 -3.21 -12.74
N LEU A 20 27.40 -3.68 -11.94
CA LEU A 20 27.15 -3.93 -10.51
C LEU A 20 27.08 -2.66 -9.66
N ALA A 21 27.81 -1.61 -10.02
CA ALA A 21 27.77 -0.34 -9.30
C ALA A 21 26.45 0.41 -9.46
N CYS A 22 25.78 0.29 -10.62
CA CYS A 22 24.49 0.92 -10.89
C CYS A 22 23.35 0.23 -10.10
N VAL A 23 23.37 -1.09 -9.98
CA VAL A 23 22.35 -1.85 -9.23
C VAL A 23 22.42 -1.50 -7.75
N HIS A 24 23.62 -1.44 -7.15
CA HIS A 24 23.79 -1.09 -5.74
C HIS A 24 23.44 0.38 -5.44
N ALA A 25 23.66 1.29 -6.38
CA ALA A 25 23.28 2.70 -6.21
C ALA A 25 21.75 2.89 -6.27
N GLN A 26 21.05 2.09 -7.05
CA GLN A 26 19.60 2.11 -7.14
C GLN A 26 18.96 1.52 -5.89
N GLU A 27 19.46 0.40 -5.38
CA GLU A 27 19.00 -0.19 -4.11
C GLU A 27 19.21 0.75 -2.91
N ARG A 28 20.33 1.46 -2.83
CA ARG A 28 20.59 2.45 -1.78
C ARG A 28 19.62 3.63 -1.82
N ARG A 29 19.16 4.05 -3.00
CA ARG A 29 18.16 5.13 -3.14
C ARG A 29 16.75 4.65 -2.77
N GLN A 30 16.47 3.37 -2.91
CA GLN A 30 15.15 2.81 -2.69
C GLN A 30 14.72 2.75 -1.22
N ASN A 31 15.66 2.84 -0.26
CA ASN A 31 15.36 2.74 1.17
C ASN A 31 15.87 3.95 1.97
N GLU A 32 15.97 5.11 1.33
CA GLU A 32 16.37 6.36 1.98
C GLU A 32 15.14 7.12 2.49
N PRO A 33 15.07 7.46 3.80
CA PRO A 33 13.96 8.23 4.35
C PRO A 33 13.72 9.55 3.60
N GLY A 34 12.48 9.82 3.26
CA GLY A 34 12.08 11.04 2.56
C GLY A 34 12.31 11.05 1.04
N LYS A 35 12.92 9.99 0.50
CA LYS A 35 13.13 9.82 -0.94
C LYS A 35 12.03 8.94 -1.52
N PHE A 36 10.96 9.55 -1.97
CA PHE A 36 9.83 8.90 -2.62
C PHE A 36 9.07 9.95 -3.46
N ASP A 37 8.22 9.49 -4.37
CA ASP A 37 7.53 10.38 -5.32
C ASP A 37 6.11 10.72 -4.86
N PHE A 38 5.38 9.75 -4.30
CA PHE A 38 3.97 9.90 -3.90
C PHE A 38 3.57 8.90 -2.81
N TYR A 39 2.34 9.02 -2.32
CA TYR A 39 1.75 8.07 -1.38
C TYR A 39 0.67 7.20 -2.03
N VAL A 40 0.56 5.96 -1.60
CA VAL A 40 -0.63 5.13 -1.78
C VAL A 40 -1.33 5.02 -0.43
N LEU A 41 -2.56 5.52 -0.34
CA LEU A 41 -3.46 5.23 0.77
C LEU A 41 -4.21 3.94 0.47
N SER A 42 -4.03 2.91 1.29
CA SER A 42 -4.73 1.64 1.18
C SER A 42 -5.86 1.54 2.21
N LEU A 43 -7.05 1.22 1.72
CA LEU A 43 -8.26 1.05 2.50
C LEU A 43 -8.73 -0.41 2.39
N SER A 44 -8.63 -1.18 3.47
CA SER A 44 -9.11 -2.56 3.52
C SER A 44 -10.62 -2.64 3.73
N TRP A 45 -11.30 -3.53 2.99
CA TRP A 45 -12.67 -3.92 3.30
C TRP A 45 -12.68 -4.88 4.48
N SER A 46 -12.96 -4.37 5.68
CA SER A 46 -12.89 -5.14 6.94
C SER A 46 -13.65 -6.46 6.90
N PRO A 47 -14.88 -6.55 6.36
CA PRO A 47 -15.61 -7.82 6.32
C PRO A 47 -14.89 -8.90 5.51
N SER A 48 -14.20 -8.56 4.43
CA SER A 48 -13.39 -9.52 3.65
C SER A 48 -12.18 -10.01 4.41
N PHE A 49 -11.46 -9.09 5.07
CA PHE A 49 -10.32 -9.43 5.94
C PHE A 49 -10.74 -10.41 7.05
N CYS A 50 -11.85 -10.12 7.72
CA CYS A 50 -12.35 -10.97 8.82
C CYS A 50 -12.85 -12.33 8.32
N ALA A 51 -13.52 -12.39 7.17
CA ALA A 51 -13.92 -13.65 6.55
C ALA A 51 -12.71 -14.52 6.18
N ALA A 52 -11.69 -13.92 5.57
CA ALA A 52 -10.46 -14.61 5.21
C ALA A 52 -9.68 -15.14 6.42
N ASN A 53 -9.63 -14.37 7.52
CA ASN A 53 -9.01 -14.81 8.77
C ASN A 53 -9.78 -15.99 9.41
N ALA A 54 -11.11 -15.93 9.42
CA ALA A 54 -11.95 -17.02 9.92
C ALA A 54 -11.75 -18.33 9.15
N GLU A 55 -11.65 -18.26 7.82
CA GLU A 55 -11.40 -19.42 6.95
C GLU A 55 -10.02 -20.05 7.18
N ARG A 56 -9.02 -19.24 7.48
CA ARG A 56 -7.66 -19.72 7.79
C ARG A 56 -7.48 -20.20 9.22
N GLY A 57 -8.51 -20.12 10.07
CA GLY A 57 -8.40 -20.44 11.49
C GLY A 57 -7.49 -19.48 12.26
N VAL A 58 -7.17 -18.31 11.69
CA VAL A 58 -6.36 -17.30 12.35
C VAL A 58 -7.17 -16.65 13.47
N ASP A 59 -6.47 -16.29 14.54
CA ASP A 59 -7.02 -15.72 15.76
C ASP A 59 -8.11 -14.66 15.50
N ARG A 60 -9.29 -14.92 16.06
CA ARG A 60 -10.45 -14.01 16.00
C ARG A 60 -10.30 -12.80 16.94
N SER A 61 -9.19 -12.70 17.65
CA SER A 61 -8.92 -11.62 18.61
C SER A 61 -8.48 -10.30 17.95
N ASP A 62 -8.33 -10.26 16.60
CA ASP A 62 -8.02 -9.00 15.94
C ASP A 62 -9.15 -7.99 16.19
N PRO A 63 -8.86 -6.81 16.78
CA PRO A 63 -9.87 -5.81 17.11
C PRO A 63 -10.71 -5.35 15.91
N GLN A 64 -10.15 -5.43 14.68
CA GLN A 64 -10.88 -5.14 13.45
C GLN A 64 -12.05 -6.11 13.21
N CYS A 65 -11.94 -7.35 13.73
CA CYS A 65 -12.95 -8.39 13.58
C CYS A 65 -13.83 -8.56 14.85
N GLY A 66 -13.66 -7.67 15.82
CA GLY A 66 -14.41 -7.63 17.07
C GLY A 66 -15.87 -7.18 16.92
N PRO A 67 -16.53 -6.84 18.03
CA PRO A 67 -17.95 -6.48 18.03
C PRO A 67 -18.24 -5.13 17.36
N ARG A 68 -17.27 -4.22 17.30
CA ARG A 68 -17.44 -2.94 16.58
C ARG A 68 -17.44 -3.19 15.08
N PRO A 69 -18.49 -2.79 14.36
CA PRO A 69 -18.53 -2.95 12.91
C PRO A 69 -17.61 -1.96 12.22
N PHE A 70 -16.86 -2.45 11.22
CA PHE A 70 -16.04 -1.61 10.33
C PHE A 70 -16.37 -1.93 8.87
N SER A 71 -16.51 -0.89 8.06
CA SER A 71 -16.53 -0.98 6.61
C SER A 71 -15.11 -0.91 6.05
N PHE A 72 -14.72 0.21 5.45
CA PHE A 72 -13.34 0.46 5.09
C PHE A 72 -12.54 1.03 6.26
N VAL A 73 -11.39 0.42 6.54
CA VAL A 73 -10.39 0.91 7.49
C VAL A 73 -9.10 1.24 6.76
N VAL A 74 -8.27 2.09 7.33
CA VAL A 74 -6.94 2.33 6.80
C VAL A 74 -6.08 1.09 7.07
N HIS A 75 -5.60 0.44 5.99
CA HIS A 75 -4.53 -0.54 6.09
C HIS A 75 -3.21 0.19 6.32
N GLY A 76 -2.88 1.12 5.43
CA GLY A 76 -1.67 1.91 5.54
C GLY A 76 -1.63 3.07 4.56
N MET A 77 -0.57 3.87 4.70
CA MET A 77 -0.18 4.89 3.74
C MET A 77 1.29 4.69 3.37
N TRP A 78 1.55 4.35 2.13
CA TRP A 78 2.83 3.85 1.69
C TRP A 78 3.55 4.84 0.78
N PRO A 79 4.74 5.34 1.14
CA PRO A 79 5.61 6.02 0.20
C PRO A 79 5.89 5.13 -1.02
N GLN A 80 5.83 5.69 -2.22
CA GLN A 80 6.02 4.99 -3.49
C GLN A 80 7.00 5.74 -4.38
N TYR A 81 7.69 5.01 -5.25
CA TYR A 81 8.31 5.55 -6.45
C TYR A 81 7.38 5.40 -7.65
N GLU A 82 7.68 6.05 -8.76
CA GLU A 82 6.99 5.79 -10.03
C GLU A 82 7.14 4.31 -10.45
N LYS A 83 8.23 3.66 -10.01
CA LYS A 83 8.45 2.21 -10.14
C LYS A 83 8.98 1.64 -8.83
N GLY A 84 8.20 0.75 -8.19
CA GLY A 84 8.54 0.17 -6.90
C GLY A 84 8.25 1.09 -5.72
N PHE A 85 8.74 0.71 -4.56
CA PHE A 85 8.50 1.41 -3.30
C PHE A 85 9.63 1.16 -2.31
N PRO A 86 9.91 2.13 -1.42
CA PRO A 86 10.83 1.94 -0.31
C PRO A 86 10.14 1.19 0.84
N GLU A 87 10.91 0.40 1.57
CA GLU A 87 10.45 -0.23 2.80
C GLU A 87 11.59 -0.36 3.81
N PHE A 88 11.26 -0.37 5.11
CA PHE A 88 12.22 -0.50 6.20
C PHE A 88 13.39 0.48 6.10
N CYS A 89 13.09 1.77 5.86
CA CYS A 89 14.13 2.78 5.61
C CYS A 89 14.96 3.14 6.84
N GLN A 90 14.52 2.76 8.04
CA GLN A 90 15.29 2.91 9.29
C GLN A 90 15.25 1.59 10.07
N VAL A 91 16.41 0.97 10.25
CA VAL A 91 16.56 -0.28 11.02
C VAL A 91 17.68 -0.10 12.03
N PRO A 92 17.40 -0.20 13.36
CA PRO A 92 16.07 -0.37 13.95
C PRO A 92 15.17 0.84 13.75
N SER A 93 13.86 0.60 13.69
CA SER A 93 12.87 1.69 13.56
C SER A 93 12.88 2.58 14.81
N PRO A 94 12.72 3.90 14.69
CA PRO A 94 12.46 4.77 15.83
C PRO A 94 11.24 4.30 16.61
N ARG A 95 11.34 4.31 17.94
CA ARG A 95 10.29 3.82 18.82
C ARG A 95 8.98 4.60 18.63
N LEU A 96 7.90 3.86 18.40
CA LEU A 96 6.56 4.42 18.32
C LEU A 96 5.97 4.59 19.72
N ALA A 97 5.53 5.82 20.04
CA ALA A 97 4.93 6.13 21.33
C ALA A 97 3.53 5.50 21.44
N ARG A 98 3.16 5.01 22.64
CA ARG A 98 1.85 4.38 22.88
C ARG A 98 0.67 5.29 22.59
N ASN A 99 0.78 6.60 22.90
CA ASN A 99 -0.26 7.57 22.60
C ASN A 99 -0.47 7.75 21.09
N THR A 100 0.59 7.72 20.29
CA THR A 100 0.48 7.73 18.82
C THR A 100 -0.25 6.48 18.32
N VAL A 101 0.07 5.31 18.84
CA VAL A 101 -0.67 4.08 18.50
C VAL A 101 -2.14 4.22 18.86
N SER A 102 -2.44 4.63 20.11
CA SER A 102 -3.82 4.76 20.60
C SER A 102 -4.62 5.77 19.79
N SER A 103 -4.00 6.86 19.32
CA SER A 103 -4.67 7.87 18.51
C SER A 103 -5.06 7.41 17.11
N MET A 104 -4.55 6.26 16.65
CA MET A 104 -4.85 5.73 15.32
C MET A 104 -5.90 4.63 15.31
N LEU A 105 -6.33 4.11 16.47
CA LEU A 105 -7.20 2.94 16.56
C LEU A 105 -8.63 3.16 16.02
N ASP A 106 -9.03 4.38 15.79
CA ASP A 106 -10.29 4.72 15.12
C ASP A 106 -10.22 4.49 13.60
N LEU A 107 -9.03 4.65 13.00
CA LEU A 107 -8.77 4.46 11.56
C LEU A 107 -8.11 3.12 11.24
N MET A 108 -7.24 2.64 12.12
CA MET A 108 -6.44 1.41 12.03
C MET A 108 -6.70 0.59 13.29
N PRO A 109 -7.74 -0.25 13.35
CA PRO A 109 -8.24 -0.84 14.59
C PRO A 109 -7.27 -1.77 15.33
N SER A 110 -6.22 -2.25 14.67
CA SER A 110 -5.23 -3.16 15.25
C SER A 110 -3.94 -2.42 15.65
N PRO A 111 -3.55 -2.39 16.94
CA PRO A 111 -2.28 -1.81 17.36
C PRO A 111 -1.08 -2.46 16.65
N ARG A 112 -1.15 -3.78 16.40
CA ARG A 112 -0.11 -4.52 15.68
C ARG A 112 0.08 -3.98 14.26
N LEU A 113 -1.02 -3.64 13.57
CA LEU A 113 -0.98 -3.03 12.26
C LEU A 113 -0.30 -1.66 12.31
N VAL A 114 -0.61 -0.82 13.30
CA VAL A 114 0.01 0.51 13.44
C VAL A 114 1.53 0.41 13.59
N TYR A 115 2.03 -0.53 14.42
CA TYR A 115 3.47 -0.79 14.54
C TYR A 115 4.07 -1.27 13.22
N HIS A 116 3.43 -2.23 12.54
CA HIS A 116 3.90 -2.77 11.27
C HIS A 116 4.00 -1.69 10.19
N GLU A 117 2.98 -0.85 10.06
CA GLU A 117 2.94 0.21 9.06
C GLU A 117 3.99 1.30 9.32
N TRP A 118 4.28 1.59 10.60
CA TRP A 118 5.39 2.47 10.96
C TRP A 118 6.72 1.87 10.55
N ASP A 119 7.01 0.65 10.99
CA ASP A 119 8.30 0.00 10.75
C ASP A 119 8.59 -0.15 9.27
N ARG A 120 7.62 -0.62 8.51
CA ARG A 120 7.81 -0.96 7.10
C ARG A 120 7.72 0.25 6.18
N HIS A 121 6.77 1.14 6.39
CA HIS A 121 6.43 2.21 5.45
C HIS A 121 6.64 3.61 6.04
N GLY A 122 6.23 3.83 7.27
CA GLY A 122 6.30 5.14 7.91
C GLY A 122 7.73 5.67 8.02
N THR A 123 8.69 4.79 8.33
CA THR A 123 10.13 5.14 8.39
C THR A 123 10.67 5.67 7.07
N CYS A 124 10.02 5.35 5.95
CA CYS A 124 10.42 5.81 4.62
C CYS A 124 9.90 7.20 4.27
N SER A 125 8.93 7.73 5.02
CA SER A 125 8.36 9.05 4.77
C SER A 125 9.32 10.21 5.03
N GLY A 126 10.38 9.99 5.83
CA GLY A 126 11.26 11.05 6.32
C GLY A 126 10.64 11.91 7.43
N LEU A 127 9.43 11.58 7.87
CA LEU A 127 8.72 12.27 8.94
C LEU A 127 8.99 11.61 10.30
N SER A 128 8.77 12.35 11.38
CA SER A 128 8.64 11.73 12.69
C SER A 128 7.38 10.86 12.76
N ALA A 129 7.34 9.88 13.66
CA ALA A 129 6.19 8.98 13.80
C ALA A 129 4.86 9.74 13.99
N GLY A 130 4.85 10.76 14.86
CA GLY A 130 3.66 11.59 15.04
C GLY A 130 3.23 12.28 13.76
N ALA A 131 4.16 12.97 13.08
CA ALA A 131 3.86 13.66 11.83
C ALA A 131 3.43 12.72 10.70
N PHE A 132 3.98 11.50 10.64
CA PHE A 132 3.54 10.48 9.68
C PHE A 132 2.07 10.10 9.92
N PHE A 133 1.70 9.73 11.14
CA PHE A 133 0.32 9.33 11.44
C PHE A 133 -0.67 10.49 11.36
N ASP A 134 -0.25 11.72 11.65
CA ASP A 134 -1.07 12.92 11.35
C ASP A 134 -1.30 13.05 9.84
N THR A 135 -0.30 12.73 9.02
CA THR A 135 -0.44 12.73 7.55
C THR A 135 -1.36 11.61 7.09
N VAL A 136 -1.27 10.41 7.68
CA VAL A 136 -2.24 9.30 7.42
C VAL A 136 -3.67 9.75 7.70
N ARG A 137 -3.90 10.42 8.83
CA ARG A 137 -5.22 10.94 9.20
C ARG A 137 -5.73 11.97 8.21
N LYS A 138 -4.87 12.91 7.79
CA LYS A 138 -5.21 13.89 6.74
C LYS A 138 -5.52 13.22 5.40
N ALA A 139 -4.71 12.26 4.97
CA ALA A 139 -4.94 11.50 3.75
C ALA A 139 -6.29 10.77 3.78
N ARG A 140 -6.62 10.12 4.91
CA ARG A 140 -7.93 9.47 5.08
C ARG A 140 -9.09 10.47 5.04
N ALA A 141 -8.92 11.69 5.56
CA ALA A 141 -9.94 12.73 5.55
C ALA A 141 -10.22 13.29 4.14
N VAL A 142 -9.23 13.29 3.26
CA VAL A 142 -9.40 13.69 1.85
C VAL A 142 -10.30 12.71 1.09
N VAL A 143 -10.24 11.40 1.41
CA VAL A 143 -10.96 10.36 0.68
C VAL A 143 -12.34 10.14 1.26
N LYS A 144 -13.38 10.32 0.44
CA LYS A 144 -14.78 10.01 0.77
C LYS A 144 -15.09 8.57 0.39
N ILE A 145 -15.59 7.80 1.36
CA ILE A 145 -16.12 6.46 1.08
C ILE A 145 -17.48 6.60 0.39
N PRO A 146 -17.73 5.91 -0.73
CA PRO A 146 -19.04 5.92 -1.38
C PRO A 146 -20.16 5.50 -0.40
N PRO A 147 -21.29 6.24 -0.34
CA PRO A 147 -22.32 6.00 0.67
C PRO A 147 -22.84 4.56 0.73
N GLN A 148 -22.93 3.90 -0.43
CA GLN A 148 -23.38 2.51 -0.54
C GLN A 148 -22.46 1.48 0.14
N TYR A 149 -21.23 1.85 0.47
CA TYR A 149 -20.24 0.98 1.14
C TYR A 149 -20.04 1.31 2.62
N ILE A 150 -20.76 2.28 3.18
CA ILE A 150 -20.59 2.66 4.59
C ILE A 150 -21.26 1.64 5.52
N ASP A 151 -22.51 1.25 5.21
CA ASP A 151 -23.33 0.34 6.01
C ASP A 151 -23.95 -0.73 5.10
N LEU A 152 -23.10 -1.54 4.49
CA LEU A 152 -23.54 -2.63 3.61
C LEU A 152 -24.17 -3.76 4.46
N ARG A 153 -25.48 -3.96 4.33
CA ARG A 153 -26.25 -4.91 5.18
C ARG A 153 -26.39 -6.31 4.58
N SER A 154 -26.20 -6.47 3.30
CA SER A 154 -26.26 -7.75 2.59
C SER A 154 -25.06 -7.92 1.67
N PRO A 155 -24.66 -9.16 1.34
CA PRO A 155 -23.57 -9.37 0.37
C PRO A 155 -23.84 -8.67 -0.94
N LEU A 156 -22.86 -7.95 -1.45
CA LEU A 156 -22.92 -7.27 -2.73
C LEU A 156 -21.91 -7.88 -3.70
N THR A 157 -22.35 -8.22 -4.90
CA THR A 157 -21.46 -8.63 -6.00
C THR A 157 -21.21 -7.44 -6.90
N VAL A 158 -19.93 -7.12 -7.10
CA VAL A 158 -19.47 -5.97 -7.89
C VAL A 158 -18.37 -6.39 -8.86
N THR A 159 -18.14 -5.59 -9.88
CA THR A 159 -16.88 -5.62 -10.64
C THR A 159 -15.85 -4.68 -10.01
N PRO A 160 -14.53 -4.88 -10.23
CA PRO A 160 -13.52 -3.89 -9.84
C PRO A 160 -13.86 -2.50 -10.36
N ASP A 161 -14.28 -2.41 -11.61
CA ASP A 161 -14.64 -1.16 -12.29
C ASP A 161 -15.80 -0.43 -11.60
N GLU A 162 -16.85 -1.14 -11.19
CA GLU A 162 -17.98 -0.54 -10.45
C GLU A 162 -17.53 0.06 -9.11
N VAL A 163 -16.57 -0.57 -8.43
CA VAL A 163 -16.02 -0.02 -7.18
C VAL A 163 -15.18 1.23 -7.46
N GLU A 164 -14.30 1.18 -8.46
CA GLU A 164 -13.49 2.34 -8.86
C GLU A 164 -14.37 3.52 -9.29
N ASP A 165 -15.40 3.28 -10.11
CA ASP A 165 -16.34 4.32 -10.52
C ASP A 165 -17.09 4.95 -9.35
N ALA A 166 -17.49 4.14 -8.38
CA ALA A 166 -18.14 4.65 -7.19
C ALA A 166 -17.22 5.59 -6.39
N PHE A 167 -15.94 5.22 -6.23
CA PHE A 167 -14.96 6.07 -5.57
C PHE A 167 -14.63 7.33 -6.37
N VAL A 168 -14.44 7.23 -7.69
CA VAL A 168 -14.22 8.39 -8.58
C VAL A 168 -15.40 9.37 -8.49
N LYS A 169 -16.62 8.86 -8.54
CA LYS A 169 -17.84 9.69 -8.39
C LYS A 169 -17.93 10.40 -7.04
N ALA A 170 -17.52 9.73 -5.96
CA ALA A 170 -17.56 10.30 -4.61
C ALA A 170 -16.43 11.31 -4.33
N ASN A 171 -15.36 11.30 -5.13
CA ASN A 171 -14.13 12.05 -4.90
C ASN A 171 -13.76 12.90 -6.12
N PRO A 172 -14.29 14.12 -6.26
CA PRO A 172 -13.94 15.01 -7.36
C PRO A 172 -12.41 15.22 -7.46
N GLY A 173 -11.85 15.04 -8.65
CA GLY A 173 -10.42 15.09 -8.92
C GLY A 173 -9.71 13.74 -8.87
N LEU A 174 -10.31 12.68 -8.33
CA LEU A 174 -9.81 11.32 -8.48
C LEU A 174 -10.16 10.80 -9.88
N THR A 175 -9.19 10.19 -10.55
CA THR A 175 -9.35 9.55 -11.86
C THR A 175 -9.25 8.02 -11.72
N ARG A 176 -9.66 7.29 -12.77
CA ARG A 176 -9.46 5.84 -12.84
C ARG A 176 -7.98 5.43 -12.78
N ASP A 177 -7.08 6.28 -13.27
CA ASP A 177 -5.64 6.04 -13.26
C ASP A 177 -5.01 6.30 -11.87
N GLY A 178 -5.74 6.93 -10.97
CA GLY A 178 -5.32 7.22 -9.58
C GLY A 178 -5.85 6.25 -8.53
N ILE A 179 -6.56 5.19 -8.94
CA ILE A 179 -7.17 4.21 -8.05
C ILE A 179 -6.91 2.79 -8.53
N ALA A 180 -6.85 1.83 -7.61
CA ALA A 180 -6.77 0.41 -7.91
C ALA A 180 -7.57 -0.39 -6.88
N VAL A 181 -8.38 -1.32 -7.34
CA VAL A 181 -9.07 -2.31 -6.52
C VAL A 181 -8.24 -3.58 -6.47
N THR A 182 -7.98 -4.13 -5.28
CA THR A 182 -7.34 -5.43 -5.12
C THR A 182 -8.33 -6.49 -4.63
N CYS A 183 -7.97 -7.75 -4.81
CA CYS A 183 -8.83 -8.86 -4.42
C CYS A 183 -8.06 -10.01 -3.77
N GLY A 184 -8.65 -10.54 -2.68
CA GLY A 184 -8.25 -11.78 -2.02
C GLY A 184 -9.22 -12.91 -2.42
N GLY A 185 -8.77 -13.81 -3.31
CA GLY A 185 -9.65 -14.84 -3.86
C GLY A 185 -10.80 -14.24 -4.68
N ARG A 186 -12.03 -14.39 -4.20
CA ARG A 186 -13.25 -13.85 -4.86
C ARG A 186 -13.82 -12.62 -4.15
N ARG A 187 -13.11 -12.06 -3.17
CA ARG A 187 -13.57 -10.91 -2.38
C ARG A 187 -12.82 -9.65 -2.72
N LEU A 188 -13.51 -8.51 -2.61
CA LEU A 188 -12.84 -7.21 -2.52
C LEU A 188 -11.90 -7.24 -1.32
N ASP A 189 -10.64 -6.89 -1.52
CA ASP A 189 -9.64 -6.84 -0.46
C ASP A 189 -9.36 -5.39 -0.05
N GLU A 190 -8.85 -4.61 -0.98
CA GLU A 190 -8.49 -3.22 -0.73
C GLU A 190 -8.86 -2.30 -1.89
N VAL A 191 -9.05 -1.04 -1.55
CA VAL A 191 -9.04 0.09 -2.50
C VAL A 191 -7.81 0.92 -2.21
N ARG A 192 -6.96 1.10 -3.21
CA ARG A 192 -5.70 1.85 -3.15
C ARG A 192 -5.83 3.13 -3.93
N ILE A 193 -5.56 4.26 -3.29
CA ILE A 193 -5.72 5.60 -3.87
C ILE A 193 -4.39 6.31 -3.82
N CYS A 194 -3.96 6.84 -4.96
CA CYS A 194 -2.71 7.55 -5.10
C CYS A 194 -2.87 9.03 -4.78
N LEU A 195 -1.98 9.51 -3.92
CA LEU A 195 -1.96 10.90 -3.46
C LEU A 195 -0.55 11.47 -3.66
N SER A 196 -0.48 12.72 -4.10
CA SER A 196 0.78 13.46 -4.10
C SER A 196 1.32 13.60 -2.66
N ARG A 197 2.54 14.10 -2.50
CA ARG A 197 3.11 14.40 -1.18
C ARG A 197 2.28 15.45 -0.42
N ASP A 198 1.54 16.29 -1.16
CA ASP A 198 0.61 17.30 -0.62
C ASP A 198 -0.84 16.78 -0.51
N LEU A 199 -1.02 15.46 -0.60
CA LEU A 199 -2.30 14.76 -0.45
C LEU A 199 -3.36 15.14 -1.49
N GLN A 200 -2.95 15.57 -2.70
CA GLN A 200 -3.86 15.72 -3.83
C GLN A 200 -3.96 14.40 -4.60
N PHE A 201 -5.13 14.10 -5.17
CA PHE A 201 -5.29 12.93 -6.04
C PHE A 201 -4.33 13.01 -7.23
N ARG A 202 -3.76 11.88 -7.63
CA ARG A 202 -2.86 11.78 -8.78
C ARG A 202 -2.95 10.41 -9.45
N ASP A 203 -2.54 10.35 -10.70
CA ASP A 203 -2.41 9.11 -11.44
C ASP A 203 -1.18 8.32 -10.97
N CYS A 204 -1.25 6.98 -11.05
CA CYS A 204 -0.21 6.06 -10.59
C CYS A 204 -0.23 4.74 -11.38
N ALA A 205 0.34 4.74 -12.54
CA ALA A 205 0.25 3.64 -13.50
C ALA A 205 0.68 2.27 -12.95
N GLU A 206 1.71 2.22 -12.07
CA GLU A 206 2.15 0.94 -11.52
C GLU A 206 1.15 0.35 -10.51
N THR A 207 0.57 1.19 -9.67
CA THR A 207 -0.47 0.77 -8.71
C THR A 207 -1.72 0.31 -9.46
N ASN A 208 -2.14 1.05 -10.46
CA ASN A 208 -3.30 0.74 -11.31
C ASN A 208 -3.10 -0.60 -12.06
N ARG A 209 -1.92 -0.88 -12.63
CA ARG A 209 -1.64 -2.18 -13.27
C ARG A 209 -1.75 -3.39 -12.35
N ARG A 210 -1.72 -3.19 -11.03
CA ARG A 210 -1.88 -4.24 -10.01
C ARG A 210 -3.33 -4.43 -9.58
N SER A 211 -4.29 -3.77 -10.25
CA SER A 211 -5.72 -3.96 -10.01
C SER A 211 -6.15 -5.41 -10.21
N CYS A 212 -7.17 -5.80 -9.47
CA CYS A 212 -7.80 -7.11 -9.57
C CYS A 212 -8.31 -7.37 -10.99
N ARG A 213 -7.97 -8.54 -11.56
CA ARG A 213 -8.36 -8.93 -12.92
C ARG A 213 -9.57 -9.87 -12.97
N ARG A 214 -10.33 -9.96 -11.87
CA ARG A 214 -11.54 -10.78 -11.81
C ARG A 214 -12.74 -9.99 -12.31
N ASP A 215 -13.62 -10.66 -13.03
CA ASP A 215 -14.86 -10.04 -13.54
C ASP A 215 -15.81 -9.69 -12.41
N ARG A 216 -15.80 -10.45 -11.30
CA ARG A 216 -16.72 -10.26 -10.19
C ARG A 216 -16.05 -10.52 -8.84
N LEU A 217 -16.37 -9.64 -7.88
CA LEU A 217 -15.96 -9.68 -6.49
C LEU A 217 -17.16 -9.68 -5.57
N VAL A 218 -17.05 -10.35 -4.45
CA VAL A 218 -18.03 -10.28 -3.39
C VAL A 218 -17.53 -9.32 -2.31
N MET A 219 -18.39 -8.41 -1.89
CA MET A 219 -18.25 -7.60 -0.69
C MET A 219 -19.17 -8.20 0.38
N PRO A 220 -18.62 -8.92 1.40
CA PRO A 220 -19.43 -9.37 2.53
C PRO A 220 -20.03 -8.17 3.27
N PRO A 221 -21.18 -8.32 3.95
CA PRO A 221 -21.82 -7.23 4.68
C PRO A 221 -20.99 -6.77 5.87
N VAL A 222 -21.18 -5.52 6.26
CA VAL A 222 -20.64 -4.97 7.50
C VAL A 222 -21.34 -5.68 8.67
N ARG A 223 -20.56 -6.22 9.64
CA ARG A 223 -21.12 -6.96 10.77
C ARG A 223 -21.93 -6.01 11.66
N GLY A 224 -23.05 -6.50 12.17
CA GLY A 224 -23.92 -5.76 13.11
C GLY A 224 -25.04 -4.95 12.44
N GLY A 225 -25.24 -5.15 11.12
CA GLY A 225 -26.45 -4.67 10.41
C GLY A 225 -27.61 -5.61 10.58
#